data_828c1ced704c32e3623a5762a9a10471
#
_entry.id   828c1ced704c32e3623a5762a9a10471
#
_cell.length_a   1.000
_cell.length_b   1.000
_cell.length_c   1.000
_cell.angle_alpha   90.00
_cell.angle_beta   90.00
_cell.angle_gamma   90.00
#
_symmetry.space_group_name_H-M   'P 1'
#
loop_
_entity.id
_entity.type
_entity.pdbx_description
1 polymer ?
#
loop_
_entity_poly.entity_id
_entity_poly.type
_entity_poly.pdbx_seq_one_letter_code
_entity_poly.pdbx_strand_id
1 'polypeptide(L)'
;MAKNSIDVYGASGKTNVLNFEPENLHLVTDKTHPLYDERVHLPIEEGMVLNIAELGVLEPIIVWKDPETGLTCVVVGRQRVKHTLEANKLRLKEGKDPLLVPGVVKRGSANQMAKYMVSENEIRRPDTPLGRAKKMSDALDRGLDEDDIAVLFGCSVQTVRATLSLLDATQAVREAVEAGTVTVTQARQLASLKPEEQREKVSEIEAATAGTTGHEKAR
;
A
#
# COMPACT_ATOMS: atom_id res chain seq x y z
N MET A 1 26.13 -32.89 -5.98
CA MET A 1 26.40 -31.46 -5.72
C MET A 1 25.09 -30.77 -5.46
N ALA A 2 24.96 -30.01 -4.37
CA ALA A 2 23.76 -29.20 -4.12
C ALA A 2 23.65 -28.15 -5.24
N LYS A 3 22.48 -28.10 -5.91
CA LYS A 3 22.22 -27.06 -6.90
C LYS A 3 22.24 -25.68 -6.19
N ASN A 4 22.91 -24.71 -6.79
CA ASN A 4 22.89 -23.34 -6.33
C ASN A 4 21.41 -22.86 -6.36
N SER A 5 20.99 -22.02 -5.40
CA SER A 5 19.62 -21.49 -5.35
C SER A 5 19.20 -20.77 -6.65
N ILE A 6 20.16 -20.15 -7.35
CA ILE A 6 19.95 -19.52 -8.65
C ILE A 6 19.50 -20.54 -9.70
N ASP A 7 20.13 -21.72 -9.75
CA ASP A 7 19.79 -22.77 -10.70
C ASP A 7 18.40 -23.39 -10.42
N VAL A 8 18.02 -23.44 -9.13
CA VAL A 8 16.71 -23.98 -8.72
C VAL A 8 15.56 -23.11 -9.20
N TYR A 9 15.74 -21.78 -9.17
CA TYR A 9 14.72 -20.82 -9.57
C TYR A 9 14.83 -20.36 -11.03
N GLY A 10 15.78 -20.91 -11.82
CA GLY A 10 16.00 -20.50 -13.20
C GLY A 10 16.43 -19.03 -13.35
N ALA A 11 16.97 -18.45 -12.28
CA ALA A 11 17.37 -17.06 -12.25
C ALA A 11 18.79 -16.88 -12.79
N SER A 12 19.10 -15.71 -13.33
CA SER A 12 20.42 -15.31 -13.76
C SER A 12 20.82 -13.96 -13.18
N GLY A 13 22.10 -13.74 -12.98
CA GLY A 13 22.64 -12.50 -12.43
C GLY A 13 22.69 -12.46 -10.89
N LYS A 14 23.20 -11.35 -10.35
CA LYS A 14 23.28 -11.08 -8.91
C LYS A 14 22.58 -9.76 -8.63
N THR A 15 21.50 -9.80 -7.86
CA THR A 15 20.91 -8.59 -7.26
C THR A 15 21.30 -8.56 -5.80
N ASN A 16 22.09 -7.58 -5.39
CA ASN A 16 22.44 -7.40 -4.00
C ASN A 16 21.35 -6.61 -3.30
N VAL A 17 20.48 -7.30 -2.59
CA VAL A 17 19.61 -6.69 -1.60
C VAL A 17 20.43 -6.61 -0.31
N LEU A 18 20.58 -5.39 0.20
CA LEU A 18 21.25 -5.11 1.46
C LEU A 18 20.20 -4.83 2.52
N ASN A 19 20.51 -5.13 3.78
CA ASN A 19 19.62 -4.81 4.89
C ASN A 19 20.14 -3.53 5.58
N PHE A 20 19.26 -2.56 5.76
CA PHE A 20 19.57 -1.25 6.33
C PHE A 20 18.86 -1.09 7.67
N GLU A 21 19.54 -0.51 8.64
CA GLU A 21 18.91 0.04 9.83
C GLU A 21 18.08 1.25 9.41
N PRO A 22 16.76 1.29 9.68
CA PRO A 22 15.89 2.37 9.19
C PRO A 22 16.30 3.74 9.71
N GLU A 23 16.94 3.82 10.88
CA GLU A 23 17.46 5.04 11.49
C GLU A 23 18.62 5.67 10.68
N ASN A 24 19.37 4.85 9.93
CA ASN A 24 20.49 5.29 9.11
C ASN A 24 20.08 5.70 7.69
N LEU A 25 18.78 5.64 7.38
CA LEU A 25 18.23 6.02 6.09
C LEU A 25 17.73 7.48 6.11
N HIS A 26 18.22 8.27 5.16
CA HIS A 26 17.81 9.66 5.04
C HIS A 26 16.54 9.82 4.21
N LEU A 27 15.49 10.35 4.84
CA LEU A 27 14.25 10.75 4.18
C LEU A 27 14.35 12.23 3.81
N VAL A 28 14.41 12.52 2.52
CA VAL A 28 14.53 13.90 2.04
C VAL A 28 13.25 14.68 2.32
N THR A 29 13.37 15.73 3.13
CA THR A 29 12.28 16.67 3.50
C THR A 29 12.47 18.06 2.93
N ASP A 30 13.67 18.37 2.40
CA ASP A 30 13.96 19.63 1.73
C ASP A 30 13.27 19.71 0.37
N LYS A 31 12.36 20.67 0.21
CA LYS A 31 11.56 20.87 -1.02
C LYS A 31 12.40 21.23 -2.24
N THR A 32 13.61 21.71 -2.06
CA THR A 32 14.52 22.08 -3.17
C THR A 32 15.31 20.90 -3.70
N HIS A 33 15.36 19.80 -2.94
CA HIS A 33 16.13 18.62 -3.31
C HIS A 33 15.40 17.80 -4.40
N PRO A 34 16.09 17.29 -5.44
CA PRO A 34 15.48 16.53 -6.54
C PRO A 34 14.71 15.27 -6.10
N LEU A 35 15.04 14.71 -4.94
CA LEU A 35 14.33 13.53 -4.36
C LEU A 35 13.24 13.95 -3.38
N TYR A 36 12.83 15.20 -3.31
CA TYR A 36 11.69 15.59 -2.49
C TYR A 36 10.40 15.00 -3.04
N ASP A 37 9.55 14.51 -2.13
CA ASP A 37 8.21 14.01 -2.44
C ASP A 37 7.30 14.34 -1.25
N GLU A 38 6.20 15.05 -1.49
CA GLU A 38 5.24 15.48 -0.45
C GLU A 38 4.72 14.33 0.41
N ARG A 39 4.71 13.11 -0.12
CA ARG A 39 4.32 11.90 0.61
C ARG A 39 5.20 11.59 1.82
N VAL A 40 6.38 12.22 1.94
CA VAL A 40 7.20 12.12 3.16
C VAL A 40 6.45 12.64 4.39
N HIS A 41 5.50 13.57 4.21
CA HIS A 41 4.70 14.17 5.26
C HIS A 41 3.37 13.44 5.55
N LEU A 42 3.04 12.39 4.80
CA LEU A 42 1.85 11.60 5.08
C LEU A 42 1.88 11.05 6.50
N PRO A 43 0.73 10.96 7.19
CA PRO A 43 0.65 10.42 8.54
C PRO A 43 1.09 8.95 8.57
N ILE A 44 1.42 8.47 9.76
CA ILE A 44 1.66 7.05 10.02
C ILE A 44 0.31 6.34 10.06
N GLU A 45 0.20 5.25 9.33
CA GLU A 45 -0.98 4.38 9.30
C GLU A 45 -0.76 3.17 10.21
N GLU A 46 -1.57 3.04 11.26
CA GLU A 46 -1.43 2.00 12.27
C GLU A 46 -1.48 0.58 11.66
N GLY A 47 -2.39 0.35 10.70
CA GLY A 47 -2.49 -0.93 10.00
C GLY A 47 -1.20 -1.31 9.27
N MET A 48 -0.53 -0.35 8.62
CA MET A 48 0.77 -0.59 7.98
C MET A 48 1.88 -0.85 9.00
N VAL A 49 1.85 -0.19 10.16
CA VAL A 49 2.80 -0.44 11.24
C VAL A 49 2.66 -1.88 11.75
N LEU A 50 1.43 -2.33 12.02
CA LEU A 50 1.15 -3.70 12.48
C LEU A 50 1.54 -4.74 11.43
N ASN A 51 1.21 -4.50 10.16
CA ASN A 51 1.61 -5.37 9.06
C ASN A 51 3.13 -5.54 8.99
N ILE A 52 3.89 -4.43 9.05
CA ILE A 52 5.35 -4.48 9.03
C ILE A 52 5.91 -5.12 10.31
N ALA A 53 5.32 -4.86 11.48
CA ALA A 53 5.75 -5.48 12.73
C ALA A 53 5.63 -7.00 12.70
N GLU A 54 4.62 -7.54 12.02
CA GLU A 54 4.35 -8.97 11.90
C GLU A 54 5.15 -9.62 10.75
N LEU A 55 5.08 -9.05 9.55
CA LEU A 55 5.59 -9.67 8.32
C LEU A 55 6.96 -9.14 7.88
N GLY A 56 7.45 -8.05 8.48
CA GLY A 56 8.62 -7.32 8.00
C GLY A 56 8.33 -6.52 6.72
N VAL A 57 9.38 -5.96 6.15
CA VAL A 57 9.30 -5.20 4.89
C VAL A 57 9.42 -6.17 3.71
N LEU A 58 8.31 -6.48 3.05
CA LEU A 58 8.23 -7.48 1.99
C LEU A 58 8.87 -7.04 0.68
N GLU A 59 8.75 -5.76 0.33
CA GLU A 59 9.31 -5.21 -0.91
C GLU A 59 10.56 -4.38 -0.60
N PRO A 60 11.71 -4.66 -1.23
CA PRO A 60 12.91 -3.85 -1.07
C PRO A 60 12.67 -2.38 -1.45
N ILE A 61 13.30 -1.48 -0.69
CA ILE A 61 13.36 -0.06 -1.03
C ILE A 61 14.45 0.20 -2.08
N ILE A 62 14.45 1.38 -2.71
CA ILE A 62 15.56 1.85 -3.52
C ILE A 62 16.28 2.95 -2.75
N VAL A 63 17.58 2.80 -2.60
CA VAL A 63 18.45 3.78 -1.94
C VAL A 63 19.55 4.26 -2.88
N TRP A 64 20.01 5.47 -2.63
CA TRP A 64 21.09 6.11 -3.34
C TRP A 64 21.99 6.84 -2.35
N LYS A 65 23.30 6.66 -2.48
CA LYS A 65 24.26 7.41 -1.68
C LYS A 65 24.54 8.73 -2.37
N ASP A 66 24.14 9.81 -1.72
CA ASP A 66 24.40 11.16 -2.21
C ASP A 66 25.93 11.44 -2.14
N PRO A 67 26.56 11.76 -3.28
CA PRO A 67 28.00 12.04 -3.31
C PRO A 67 28.38 13.34 -2.62
N GLU A 68 27.46 14.30 -2.49
CA GLU A 68 27.74 15.60 -1.88
C GLU A 68 27.66 15.54 -0.36
N THR A 69 26.62 14.92 0.18
CA THR A 69 26.37 14.84 1.62
C THR A 69 26.86 13.55 2.26
N GLY A 70 27.11 12.52 1.45
CA GLY A 70 27.44 11.18 1.94
C GLY A 70 26.27 10.44 2.61
N LEU A 71 25.06 11.00 2.59
CA LEU A 71 23.88 10.38 3.18
C LEU A 71 23.32 9.26 2.28
N THR A 72 22.74 8.25 2.90
CA THR A 72 22.01 7.19 2.20
C THR A 72 20.55 7.62 2.05
N CYS A 73 20.22 8.26 0.93
CA CYS A 73 18.90 8.78 0.65
C CYS A 73 17.94 7.69 0.15
N VAL A 74 16.72 7.69 0.66
CA VAL A 74 15.65 6.83 0.19
C VAL A 74 15.04 7.43 -1.08
N VAL A 75 15.19 6.73 -2.19
CA VAL A 75 14.61 7.11 -3.49
C VAL A 75 13.16 6.63 -3.59
N VAL A 76 12.93 5.35 -3.26
CA VAL A 76 11.61 4.70 -3.30
C VAL A 76 11.38 3.94 -2.00
N GLY A 77 10.17 4.01 -1.45
CA GLY A 77 9.78 3.26 -0.26
C GLY A 77 9.85 4.05 1.05
N ARG A 78 9.75 5.39 1.01
CA ARG A 78 9.78 6.27 2.19
C ARG A 78 8.77 5.88 3.26
N GLN A 79 7.56 5.52 2.86
CA GLN A 79 6.51 5.11 3.79
C GLN A 79 6.89 3.79 4.49
N ARG A 80 7.50 2.84 3.78
CA ARG A 80 8.01 1.60 4.38
C ARG A 80 9.02 1.90 5.48
N VAL A 81 9.98 2.81 5.24
CA VAL A 81 10.96 3.22 6.26
C VAL A 81 10.29 3.87 7.46
N LYS A 82 9.37 4.83 7.23
CA LYS A 82 8.64 5.50 8.32
C LYS A 82 7.86 4.52 9.18
N HIS A 83 7.12 3.61 8.56
CA HIS A 83 6.33 2.61 9.29
C HIS A 83 7.21 1.58 9.98
N THR A 84 8.39 1.24 9.42
CA THR A 84 9.35 0.34 10.08
C THR A 84 9.92 0.97 11.35
N LEU A 85 10.21 2.28 11.34
CA LEU A 85 10.64 2.98 12.55
C LEU A 85 9.61 2.86 13.68
N GLU A 86 8.31 3.01 13.37
CA GLU A 86 7.25 2.83 14.36
C GLU A 86 7.04 1.35 14.74
N ALA A 87 7.10 0.44 13.78
CA ALA A 87 7.02 -0.99 14.02
C ALA A 87 8.14 -1.46 14.97
N ASN A 88 9.36 -0.95 14.79
CA ASN A 88 10.48 -1.26 15.67
C ASN A 88 10.26 -0.78 17.11
N LYS A 89 9.58 0.37 17.32
CA LYS A 89 9.20 0.81 18.67
C LYS A 89 8.23 -0.17 19.34
N LEU A 90 7.27 -0.73 18.59
CA LEU A 90 6.35 -1.75 19.12
C LEU A 90 7.10 -3.04 19.44
N ARG A 91 7.90 -3.54 18.51
CA ARG A 91 8.68 -4.78 18.67
C ARG A 91 9.61 -4.72 19.87
N LEU A 92 10.32 -3.60 20.08
CA LEU A 92 11.19 -3.41 21.23
C LEU A 92 10.42 -3.43 22.57
N LYS A 93 9.19 -2.87 22.60
CA LYS A 93 8.33 -2.96 23.79
C LYS A 93 7.92 -4.40 24.09
N GLU A 94 7.80 -5.24 23.07
CA GLU A 94 7.48 -6.65 23.18
C GLU A 94 8.72 -7.55 23.41
N GLY A 95 9.91 -6.95 23.52
CA GLY A 95 11.18 -7.69 23.68
C GLY A 95 11.64 -8.42 22.41
N LYS A 96 11.13 -8.03 21.26
CA LYS A 96 11.53 -8.57 19.94
C LYS A 96 12.64 -7.73 19.31
N ASP A 97 13.48 -8.37 18.49
CA ASP A 97 14.53 -7.67 17.76
C ASP A 97 13.95 -6.67 16.74
N PRO A 98 14.62 -5.53 16.52
CA PRO A 98 14.22 -4.56 15.49
C PRO A 98 14.38 -5.14 14.09
N LEU A 99 13.50 -4.72 13.20
CA LEU A 99 13.53 -5.08 11.79
C LEU A 99 14.52 -4.21 11.02
N LEU A 100 15.21 -4.83 10.08
CA LEU A 100 15.99 -4.15 9.05
C LEU A 100 15.14 -3.94 7.81
N VAL A 101 15.45 -2.91 7.03
CA VAL A 101 14.77 -2.62 5.77
C VAL A 101 15.60 -3.17 4.61
N PRO A 102 15.08 -4.13 3.82
CA PRO A 102 15.76 -4.61 2.63
C PRO A 102 15.78 -3.51 1.56
N GLY A 103 16.92 -3.30 0.91
CA GLY A 103 17.06 -2.25 -0.09
C GLY A 103 18.07 -2.58 -1.19
N VAL A 104 17.81 -2.01 -2.36
CA VAL A 104 18.69 -2.09 -3.53
C VAL A 104 19.38 -0.75 -3.73
N VAL A 105 20.71 -0.76 -3.78
CA VAL A 105 21.50 0.45 -4.05
C VAL A 105 21.49 0.76 -5.54
N LYS A 106 21.04 1.95 -5.92
CA LYS A 106 21.20 2.50 -7.27
C LYS A 106 22.35 3.50 -7.30
N ARG A 107 23.02 3.58 -8.44
CA ARG A 107 24.09 4.54 -8.71
C ARG A 107 23.66 5.46 -9.84
N GLY A 108 24.12 6.70 -9.81
CA GLY A 108 23.82 7.71 -10.82
C GLY A 108 23.65 9.10 -10.21
N SER A 109 23.18 10.05 -11.00
CA SER A 109 22.92 11.42 -10.53
C SER A 109 21.59 11.52 -9.78
N ALA A 110 21.42 12.58 -8.99
CA ALA A 110 20.15 12.89 -8.30
C ALA A 110 18.97 12.96 -9.28
N ASN A 111 19.17 13.53 -10.48
CA ASN A 111 18.13 13.60 -11.50
C ASN A 111 17.71 12.22 -12.05
N GLN A 112 18.66 11.28 -12.16
CA GLN A 112 18.31 9.89 -12.52
C GLN A 112 17.51 9.22 -11.42
N MET A 113 17.86 9.44 -10.16
CA MET A 113 17.11 8.92 -9.02
C MET A 113 15.70 9.51 -8.94
N ALA A 114 15.54 10.81 -9.25
CA ALA A 114 14.21 11.43 -9.35
C ALA A 114 13.33 10.78 -10.41
N LYS A 115 13.90 10.38 -11.57
CA LYS A 115 13.17 9.63 -12.60
C LYS A 115 12.67 8.27 -12.08
N TYR A 116 13.50 7.52 -11.34
CA TYR A 116 13.07 6.26 -10.72
C TYR A 116 11.91 6.46 -9.74
N MET A 117 12.00 7.51 -8.92
CA MET A 117 10.97 7.86 -7.95
C MET A 117 9.62 8.16 -8.63
N VAL A 118 9.62 9.00 -9.66
CA VAL A 118 8.40 9.37 -10.41
C VAL A 118 7.83 8.16 -11.13
N SER A 119 8.67 7.40 -11.84
CA SER A 119 8.23 6.25 -12.63
C SER A 119 7.59 5.15 -11.75
N GLU A 120 8.16 4.85 -10.58
CA GLU A 120 7.58 3.86 -9.66
C GLU A 120 6.21 4.29 -9.17
N ASN A 121 6.06 5.56 -8.86
CA ASN A 121 4.81 6.11 -8.36
C ASN A 121 3.70 6.11 -9.40
N GLU A 122 4.00 6.45 -10.67
CA GLU A 122 3.03 6.52 -11.75
C GLU A 122 2.58 5.14 -12.27
N ILE A 123 3.48 4.14 -12.21
CA ILE A 123 3.19 2.78 -12.72
C ILE A 123 2.35 1.98 -11.72
N ARG A 124 2.36 2.36 -10.44
CA ARG A 124 1.64 1.63 -9.39
C ARG A 124 0.13 1.75 -9.55
N ARG A 125 -0.52 0.67 -10.01
CA ARG A 125 -1.98 0.58 -10.05
C ARG A 125 -2.49 0.00 -8.73
N PRO A 126 -3.32 0.74 -7.96
CA PRO A 126 -3.98 0.16 -6.79
C PRO A 126 -4.98 -0.92 -7.22
N ASP A 127 -5.24 -1.88 -6.35
CA ASP A 127 -6.34 -2.82 -6.56
C ASP A 127 -7.67 -2.07 -6.65
N THR A 128 -8.57 -2.55 -7.51
CA THR A 128 -9.94 -2.04 -7.48
C THR A 128 -10.63 -2.44 -6.18
N PRO A 129 -11.64 -1.68 -5.71
CA PRO A 129 -12.37 -2.01 -4.50
C PRO A 129 -12.94 -3.44 -4.51
N LEU A 130 -13.49 -3.87 -5.64
CA LEU A 130 -14.04 -5.21 -5.80
C LEU A 130 -12.93 -6.28 -5.87
N GLY A 131 -11.81 -5.99 -6.52
CA GLY A 131 -10.63 -6.86 -6.53
C GLY A 131 -10.08 -7.08 -5.12
N ARG A 132 -10.01 -6.00 -4.32
CA ARG A 132 -9.61 -6.07 -2.90
C ARG A 132 -10.61 -6.89 -2.07
N ALA A 133 -11.93 -6.72 -2.29
CA ALA A 133 -12.96 -7.51 -1.63
C ALA A 133 -12.83 -9.01 -1.89
N LYS A 134 -12.60 -9.39 -3.15
CA LYS A 134 -12.37 -10.81 -3.52
C LYS A 134 -11.14 -11.40 -2.84
N LYS A 135 -10.02 -10.66 -2.82
CA LYS A 135 -8.80 -11.11 -2.12
C LYS A 135 -9.02 -11.32 -0.62
N MET A 136 -9.82 -10.45 0.03
CA MET A 136 -10.18 -10.60 1.44
C MET A 136 -11.09 -11.82 1.66
N SER A 137 -12.05 -12.06 0.76
CA SER A 137 -12.90 -13.26 0.79
C SER A 137 -12.09 -14.54 0.62
N ASP A 138 -11.18 -14.58 -0.34
CA ASP A 138 -10.27 -15.72 -0.54
C ASP A 138 -9.40 -15.99 0.70
N ALA A 139 -9.04 -14.95 1.46
CA ALA A 139 -8.29 -15.08 2.70
C ALA A 139 -9.15 -15.72 3.83
N LEU A 140 -10.42 -15.30 3.96
CA LEU A 140 -11.38 -15.96 4.87
C LEU A 140 -11.56 -17.45 4.52
N ASP A 141 -11.72 -17.78 3.24
CA ASP A 141 -11.88 -19.14 2.75
C ASP A 141 -10.65 -20.03 3.05
N ARG A 142 -9.48 -19.42 3.20
CA ARG A 142 -8.23 -20.07 3.63
C ARG A 142 -8.10 -20.20 5.15
N GLY A 143 -9.07 -19.73 5.91
CA GLY A 143 -9.14 -19.87 7.36
C GLY A 143 -8.51 -18.73 8.16
N LEU A 144 -8.16 -17.58 7.53
CA LEU A 144 -7.79 -16.38 8.25
C LEU A 144 -9.05 -15.75 8.86
N ASP A 145 -8.90 -15.14 10.03
CA ASP A 145 -9.97 -14.33 10.60
C ASP A 145 -9.90 -12.85 10.16
N GLU A 146 -10.88 -12.04 10.56
CA GLU A 146 -10.96 -10.63 10.18
C GLU A 146 -9.80 -9.80 10.76
N ASP A 147 -9.25 -10.17 11.91
CA ASP A 147 -8.12 -9.51 12.54
C ASP A 147 -6.84 -9.82 11.76
N ASP A 148 -6.63 -11.08 11.39
CA ASP A 148 -5.53 -11.49 10.51
C ASP A 148 -5.57 -10.74 9.16
N ILE A 149 -6.76 -10.65 8.56
CA ILE A 149 -6.96 -9.95 7.29
C ILE A 149 -6.71 -8.45 7.45
N ALA A 150 -7.13 -7.84 8.55
CA ALA A 150 -6.86 -6.44 8.84
C ALA A 150 -5.35 -6.16 8.89
N VAL A 151 -4.59 -7.02 9.56
CA VAL A 151 -3.11 -6.94 9.59
C VAL A 151 -2.53 -7.17 8.20
N LEU A 152 -2.96 -8.22 7.49
CA LEU A 152 -2.46 -8.57 6.15
C LEU A 152 -2.66 -7.45 5.13
N PHE A 153 -3.81 -6.77 5.18
CA PHE A 153 -4.15 -5.68 4.25
C PHE A 153 -3.78 -4.28 4.76
N GLY A 154 -3.18 -4.17 5.95
CA GLY A 154 -2.77 -2.91 6.54
C GLY A 154 -3.94 -1.95 6.78
N CYS A 155 -5.08 -2.46 7.29
CA CYS A 155 -6.28 -1.66 7.51
C CYS A 155 -7.02 -2.07 8.78
N SER A 156 -8.12 -1.40 9.14
CA SER A 156 -8.94 -1.78 10.30
C SER A 156 -9.90 -2.93 9.96
N VAL A 157 -10.28 -3.71 10.97
CA VAL A 157 -11.33 -4.73 10.86
C VAL A 157 -12.64 -4.14 10.31
N GLN A 158 -12.97 -2.91 10.69
CA GLN A 158 -14.12 -2.22 10.14
C GLN A 158 -14.01 -1.99 8.62
N THR A 159 -12.81 -1.71 8.14
CA THR A 159 -12.52 -1.59 6.69
C THR A 159 -12.65 -2.94 6.00
N VAL A 160 -12.18 -4.03 6.63
CA VAL A 160 -12.36 -5.41 6.11
C VAL A 160 -13.84 -5.71 5.92
N ARG A 161 -14.65 -5.52 6.96
CA ARG A 161 -16.12 -5.76 6.91
C ARG A 161 -16.80 -4.89 5.85
N ALA A 162 -16.45 -3.61 5.77
CA ALA A 162 -16.99 -2.70 4.76
C ALA A 162 -16.61 -3.12 3.34
N THR A 163 -15.41 -3.63 3.14
CA THR A 163 -14.94 -4.09 1.84
C THR A 163 -15.60 -5.40 1.44
N LEU A 164 -15.71 -6.36 2.36
CA LEU A 164 -16.38 -7.65 2.12
C LEU A 164 -17.86 -7.48 1.78
N SER A 165 -18.56 -6.53 2.41
CA SER A 165 -19.98 -6.27 2.10
C SER A 165 -20.25 -5.83 0.66
N LEU A 166 -19.22 -5.45 -0.12
CA LEU A 166 -19.35 -5.19 -1.55
C LEU A 166 -19.71 -6.46 -2.35
N LEU A 167 -19.33 -7.63 -1.84
CA LEU A 167 -19.63 -8.91 -2.52
C LEU A 167 -21.13 -9.28 -2.44
N ASP A 168 -21.82 -8.80 -1.40
CA ASP A 168 -23.24 -9.00 -1.17
C ASP A 168 -24.12 -7.95 -1.87
N ALA A 169 -23.49 -6.85 -2.35
CA ALA A 169 -24.21 -5.79 -3.04
C ALA A 169 -24.66 -6.22 -4.44
N THR A 170 -25.72 -5.55 -4.95
CA THR A 170 -26.17 -5.77 -6.33
C THR A 170 -25.10 -5.39 -7.36
N GLN A 171 -25.24 -5.90 -8.57
CA GLN A 171 -24.31 -5.56 -9.65
C GLN A 171 -24.26 -4.06 -9.91
N ALA A 172 -25.41 -3.36 -9.84
CA ALA A 172 -25.48 -1.91 -10.02
C ALA A 172 -24.62 -1.17 -8.99
N VAL A 173 -24.68 -1.54 -7.70
CA VAL A 173 -23.83 -0.95 -6.66
C VAL A 173 -22.34 -1.24 -6.92
N ARG A 174 -21.99 -2.47 -7.30
CA ARG A 174 -20.59 -2.83 -7.60
C ARG A 174 -20.02 -2.05 -8.77
N GLU A 175 -20.80 -1.91 -9.85
CA GLU A 175 -20.41 -1.11 -11.02
C GLU A 175 -20.23 0.36 -10.67
N ALA A 176 -21.13 0.93 -9.86
CA ALA A 176 -21.03 2.31 -9.39
C ALA A 176 -19.78 2.56 -8.52
N VAL A 177 -19.37 1.56 -7.71
CA VAL A 177 -18.11 1.62 -6.92
C VAL A 177 -16.89 1.56 -7.83
N GLU A 178 -16.87 0.67 -8.82
CA GLU A 178 -15.77 0.57 -9.78
C GLU A 178 -15.65 1.85 -10.66
N ALA A 179 -16.78 2.47 -10.98
CA ALA A 179 -16.83 3.76 -11.69
C ALA A 179 -16.45 4.97 -10.81
N GLY A 180 -16.34 4.77 -9.47
CA GLY A 180 -16.04 5.84 -8.51
C GLY A 180 -17.21 6.80 -8.24
N THR A 181 -18.43 6.46 -8.65
CA THR A 181 -19.65 7.25 -8.37
C THR A 181 -20.20 7.00 -6.96
N VAL A 182 -19.88 5.85 -6.39
CA VAL A 182 -20.24 5.44 -5.04
C VAL A 182 -18.97 5.03 -4.29
N THR A 183 -18.78 5.53 -3.07
CA THR A 183 -17.68 5.11 -2.20
C THR A 183 -17.95 3.74 -1.58
N VAL A 184 -16.90 3.02 -1.14
CA VAL A 184 -17.03 1.74 -0.42
C VAL A 184 -17.92 1.89 0.82
N THR A 185 -17.84 3.02 1.54
CA THR A 185 -18.68 3.30 2.72
C THR A 185 -20.15 3.45 2.35
N GLN A 186 -20.46 4.18 1.27
CA GLN A 186 -21.82 4.30 0.76
C GLN A 186 -22.35 2.94 0.26
N ALA A 187 -21.53 2.18 -0.46
CA ALA A 187 -21.90 0.87 -0.94
C ALA A 187 -22.29 -0.09 0.19
N ARG A 188 -21.60 -0.02 1.35
CA ARG A 188 -21.96 -0.78 2.56
C ARG A 188 -23.37 -0.42 3.05
N GLN A 189 -23.73 0.86 3.06
CA GLN A 189 -25.07 1.30 3.46
C GLN A 189 -26.12 0.82 2.45
N LEU A 190 -25.80 0.89 1.16
CA LEU A 190 -26.68 0.40 0.10
C LEU A 190 -26.85 -1.12 0.18
N ALA A 191 -25.81 -1.88 0.44
CA ALA A 191 -25.86 -3.35 0.55
C ALA A 191 -26.83 -3.85 1.64
N SER A 192 -27.17 -3.03 2.65
CA SER A 192 -28.16 -3.37 3.67
C SER A 192 -29.61 -3.19 3.21
N LEU A 193 -29.85 -2.56 2.05
CA LEU A 193 -31.18 -2.34 1.48
C LEU A 193 -31.60 -3.53 0.61
N LYS A 194 -32.90 -3.58 0.27
CA LYS A 194 -33.40 -4.57 -0.69
C LYS A 194 -32.80 -4.30 -2.09
N PRO A 195 -32.65 -5.35 -2.92
CA PRO A 195 -32.02 -5.22 -4.24
C PRO A 195 -32.65 -4.16 -5.17
N GLU A 196 -33.96 -3.95 -5.04
CA GLU A 196 -34.70 -2.93 -5.80
C GLU A 196 -34.33 -1.51 -5.34
N GLU A 197 -34.33 -1.28 -4.03
CA GLU A 197 -33.94 -0.02 -3.40
C GLU A 197 -32.47 0.32 -3.69
N GLN A 198 -31.59 -0.66 -3.73
CA GLN A 198 -30.19 -0.48 -4.12
C GLN A 198 -30.07 0.13 -5.53
N ARG A 199 -30.83 -0.44 -6.50
CA ARG A 199 -30.80 0.03 -7.91
C ARG A 199 -31.36 1.45 -8.04
N GLU A 200 -32.47 1.75 -7.35
CA GLU A 200 -33.07 3.08 -7.33
C GLU A 200 -32.09 4.12 -6.77
N LYS A 201 -31.47 3.81 -5.62
CA LYS A 201 -30.49 4.71 -5.00
C LYS A 201 -29.23 4.95 -5.86
N VAL A 202 -28.72 3.93 -6.53
CA VAL A 202 -27.60 4.09 -7.47
C VAL A 202 -28.03 5.02 -8.61
N SER A 203 -29.21 4.82 -9.20
CA SER A 203 -29.73 5.65 -10.27
C SER A 203 -29.92 7.12 -9.84
N GLU A 204 -30.41 7.35 -8.60
CA GLU A 204 -30.52 8.71 -8.03
C GLU A 204 -29.14 9.38 -7.89
N ILE A 205 -28.11 8.63 -7.39
CA ILE A 205 -26.76 9.15 -7.23
C ILE A 205 -26.13 9.46 -8.59
N GLU A 206 -26.29 8.57 -9.57
CA GLU A 206 -25.77 8.78 -10.92
C GLU A 206 -26.42 10.00 -11.59
N ALA A 207 -27.74 10.17 -11.45
CA ALA A 207 -28.45 11.32 -11.98
C ALA A 207 -27.98 12.63 -11.31
N ALA A 208 -27.76 12.62 -9.99
CA ALA A 208 -27.29 13.78 -9.24
C ALA A 208 -25.83 14.14 -9.57
N THR A 209 -25.02 13.16 -9.95
CA THR A 209 -23.59 13.34 -10.27
C THR A 209 -23.30 13.46 -11.76
N ALA A 210 -24.33 13.41 -12.61
CA ALA A 210 -24.19 13.60 -14.04
C ALA A 210 -23.60 14.99 -14.34
N GLY A 211 -22.37 15.02 -14.88
CA GLY A 211 -21.63 16.25 -15.20
C GLY A 211 -20.50 16.64 -14.23
N THR A 212 -20.33 15.93 -13.11
CA THR A 212 -19.20 16.16 -12.18
C THR A 212 -18.01 15.23 -12.49
N THR A 213 -16.79 15.66 -12.14
CA THR A 213 -15.58 14.85 -12.32
C THR A 213 -15.51 13.72 -11.29
N GLY A 214 -14.77 12.63 -11.58
CA GLY A 214 -14.75 11.43 -10.74
C GLY A 214 -14.40 11.64 -9.27
N HIS A 215 -13.58 12.66 -8.93
CA HIS A 215 -13.23 13.02 -7.54
C HIS A 215 -14.35 13.77 -6.78
N GLU A 216 -15.22 14.46 -7.50
CA GLU A 216 -16.36 15.19 -6.93
C GLU A 216 -17.61 14.31 -6.80
N LYS A 217 -17.69 13.23 -7.60
CA LYS A 217 -18.84 12.32 -7.65
C LYS A 217 -19.08 11.53 -6.37
N ALA A 218 -18.02 11.30 -5.57
CA ALA A 218 -18.09 10.44 -4.37
C ALA A 218 -18.11 11.23 -3.03
N ARG A 219 -18.18 12.57 -3.08
CA ARG A 219 -18.39 13.44 -1.92
C ARG A 219 -19.87 13.70 -1.75
#